data_47acfa67cb3b23868c527d1594b5cfa1
#
_entry.id   47acfa67cb3b23868c527d1594b5cfa1
#
_cell.length_a   1.000
_cell.length_b   1.000
_cell.length_c   1.000
_cell.angle_alpha   90.00
_cell.angle_beta   90.00
_cell.angle_gamma   90.00
#
_symmetry.space_group_name_H-M   'P 1'
#
loop_
_entity.id
_entity.type
_entity.pdbx_description
1 polymer ?
#
loop_
_entity_poly.entity_id
_entity_poly.type
_entity_poly.pdbx_seq_one_letter_code
_entity_poly.pdbx_strand_id
1 'polypeptide(L)'
;MTATGKPAGATPRPGTITLARHGEPALSRDVRLTAAEYRDFWQKYEIGGLLPGQTPPPLLIDFVERCGVLVASTRLRAVESAQVVAKGRSFTQEPLLIEAPLPPPNWPSWVRMSPKLWGFFSRFFWWFFNHHHGEENRAQAEARAAEAADKLAELAASGQDVVVLAHGFFNVLIGRALRKRGWRMTLREGYKYWSTRRFERP
;
A
#
# COMPACT_ATOMS: atom_id res chain seq x y z
N MET A 1 5.26 -36.91 45.53
CA MET A 1 4.32 -36.27 44.58
C MET A 1 4.99 -35.08 43.97
N THR A 2 5.63 -35.20 42.83
CA THR A 2 6.34 -34.13 42.14
C THR A 2 5.42 -33.60 41.06
N ALA A 3 4.94 -32.38 41.26
CA ALA A 3 4.15 -31.65 40.26
C ALA A 3 5.09 -31.16 39.14
N THR A 4 4.98 -31.83 37.99
CA THR A 4 5.62 -31.37 36.74
C THR A 4 4.93 -30.12 36.25
N GLY A 5 5.53 -28.96 36.51
CA GLY A 5 5.09 -27.70 35.96
C GLY A 5 5.15 -27.70 34.43
N LYS A 6 4.00 -27.57 33.78
CA LYS A 6 3.86 -27.39 32.35
C LYS A 6 4.65 -26.13 31.97
N PRO A 7 5.60 -26.16 30.98
CA PRO A 7 6.32 -24.94 30.58
C PRO A 7 5.32 -23.93 30.05
N ALA A 8 5.42 -22.70 30.54
CA ALA A 8 4.64 -21.55 30.08
C ALA A 8 4.83 -21.45 28.56
N GLY A 9 3.72 -21.52 27.82
CA GLY A 9 3.73 -21.56 26.37
C GLY A 9 4.44 -20.32 25.80
N ALA A 10 5.47 -20.54 25.00
CA ALA A 10 6.11 -19.48 24.23
C ALA A 10 5.04 -18.78 23.38
N THR A 11 4.99 -17.46 23.48
CA THR A 11 4.08 -16.65 22.64
C THR A 11 4.36 -17.01 21.19
N PRO A 12 3.36 -17.41 20.40
CA PRO A 12 3.60 -17.79 19.01
C PRO A 12 4.25 -16.63 18.27
N ARG A 13 5.24 -16.94 17.41
CA ARG A 13 5.86 -15.91 16.56
C ARG A 13 4.79 -15.29 15.69
N PRO A 14 4.72 -13.96 15.57
CA PRO A 14 3.78 -13.33 14.66
C PRO A 14 4.07 -13.77 13.21
N GLY A 15 3.03 -13.87 12.40
CA GLY A 15 3.16 -14.08 10.97
C GLY A 15 3.85 -12.89 10.28
N THR A 16 4.11 -13.01 8.99
CA THR A 16 4.73 -11.96 8.20
C THR A 16 3.69 -10.97 7.67
N ILE A 17 4.13 -9.74 7.33
CA ILE A 17 3.30 -8.73 6.66
C ILE A 17 3.91 -8.43 5.30
N THR A 18 3.17 -8.72 4.22
CA THR A 18 3.57 -8.42 2.85
C THR A 18 2.70 -7.29 2.29
N LEU A 19 3.31 -6.14 2.01
CA LEU A 19 2.66 -5.00 1.37
C LEU A 19 2.90 -5.04 -0.14
N ALA A 20 1.87 -5.31 -0.92
CA ALA A 20 1.90 -5.31 -2.37
C ALA A 20 1.26 -4.04 -2.95
N ARG A 21 1.82 -3.53 -4.03
CA ARG A 21 1.19 -2.46 -4.81
C ARG A 21 0.18 -3.07 -5.78
N HIS A 22 -0.98 -2.41 -5.95
CA HIS A 22 -1.97 -2.77 -6.99
C HIS A 22 -1.33 -2.90 -8.38
N GLY A 23 -1.98 -3.60 -9.28
CA GLY A 23 -1.61 -3.72 -10.69
C GLY A 23 -1.69 -2.41 -11.46
N GLU A 24 -1.43 -2.44 -12.76
CA GLU A 24 -1.48 -1.25 -13.60
C GLU A 24 -2.91 -0.76 -13.77
N PRO A 25 -3.21 0.52 -13.48
CA PRO A 25 -4.54 1.09 -13.69
C PRO A 25 -4.88 1.22 -15.17
N ALA A 26 -6.16 1.14 -15.50
CA ALA A 26 -6.65 1.27 -16.86
C ALA A 26 -6.41 2.67 -17.47
N LEU A 27 -6.31 3.71 -16.62
CA LEU A 27 -6.06 5.06 -17.07
C LEU A 27 -4.63 5.24 -17.58
N SER A 28 -4.46 5.54 -18.87
CA SER A 28 -3.17 5.75 -19.51
C SER A 28 -2.42 6.94 -18.87
N ARG A 29 -1.11 6.76 -18.69
CA ARG A 29 -0.18 7.80 -18.23
C ARG A 29 0.67 8.40 -19.35
N ASP A 30 0.37 8.04 -20.59
CA ASP A 30 1.08 8.55 -21.77
C ASP A 30 0.40 9.81 -22.31
N VAL A 31 0.35 10.83 -21.47
CA VAL A 31 -0.23 12.14 -21.73
C VAL A 31 0.64 13.24 -21.13
N ARG A 32 0.50 14.48 -21.65
CA ARG A 32 1.13 15.66 -21.08
C ARG A 32 0.06 16.62 -20.57
N LEU A 33 0.12 16.97 -19.30
CA LEU A 33 -0.90 17.69 -18.57
C LEU A 33 -0.31 18.95 -17.92
N THR A 34 -1.11 20.01 -17.85
CA THR A 34 -0.89 21.15 -16.94
C THR A 34 -1.19 20.74 -15.50
N ALA A 35 -0.94 21.59 -14.52
CA ALA A 35 -1.29 21.35 -13.12
C ALA A 35 -2.82 21.16 -12.92
N ALA A 36 -3.65 21.97 -13.61
CA ALA A 36 -5.11 21.86 -13.55
C ALA A 36 -5.60 20.52 -14.15
N GLU A 37 -5.15 20.20 -15.38
CA GLU A 37 -5.48 18.92 -16.04
C GLU A 37 -4.99 17.70 -15.24
N TYR A 38 -3.88 17.82 -14.49
CA TYR A 38 -3.40 16.76 -13.64
C TYR A 38 -4.30 16.54 -12.42
N ARG A 39 -4.92 17.58 -11.85
CA ARG A 39 -5.93 17.42 -10.78
C ARG A 39 -7.13 16.60 -11.27
N ASP A 40 -7.66 16.94 -12.46
CA ASP A 40 -8.77 16.21 -13.07
C ASP A 40 -8.38 14.77 -13.42
N PHE A 41 -7.16 14.59 -13.93
CA PHE A 41 -6.59 13.27 -14.19
C PHE A 41 -6.50 12.45 -12.90
N TRP A 42 -6.05 13.05 -11.79
CA TRP A 42 -5.92 12.38 -10.51
C TRP A 42 -7.27 11.93 -9.95
N GLN A 43 -8.31 12.75 -10.05
CA GLN A 43 -9.67 12.36 -9.66
C GLN A 43 -10.16 11.14 -10.44
N LYS A 44 -9.97 11.12 -11.77
CA LYS A 44 -10.29 9.95 -12.61
C LYS A 44 -9.45 8.71 -12.24
N TYR A 45 -8.17 8.92 -11.92
CA TYR A 45 -7.27 7.86 -11.48
C TYR A 45 -7.70 7.24 -10.14
N GLU A 46 -8.23 8.05 -9.22
CA GLU A 46 -8.68 7.57 -7.91
C GLU A 46 -9.88 6.64 -7.98
N ILE A 47 -10.79 6.85 -8.91
CA ILE A 47 -11.96 5.99 -9.14
C ILE A 47 -11.71 4.90 -10.19
N GLY A 48 -10.60 4.99 -10.91
CA GLY A 48 -10.26 4.06 -12.00
C GLY A 48 -9.91 2.65 -11.51
N GLY A 49 -10.30 1.67 -12.32
CA GLY A 49 -10.02 0.25 -12.10
C GLY A 49 -8.66 -0.20 -12.65
N LEU A 50 -8.46 -1.50 -12.62
CA LEU A 50 -7.28 -2.21 -13.11
C LEU A 50 -7.34 -2.36 -14.64
N LEU A 51 -6.21 -2.23 -15.31
CA LEU A 51 -6.08 -2.62 -16.72
C LEU A 51 -6.36 -4.13 -16.84
N PRO A 52 -7.30 -4.58 -17.70
CA PRO A 52 -7.61 -6.01 -17.85
C PRO A 52 -6.41 -6.84 -18.36
N GLY A 53 -6.46 -8.15 -18.09
CA GLY A 53 -5.52 -9.12 -18.66
C GLY A 53 -4.13 -9.15 -18.06
N GLN A 54 -3.90 -8.48 -16.92
CA GLN A 54 -2.61 -8.52 -16.24
C GLN A 54 -2.38 -9.86 -15.52
N THR A 55 -1.13 -10.30 -15.54
CA THR A 55 -0.68 -11.46 -14.77
C THR A 55 0.16 -10.99 -13.58
N PRO A 56 -0.29 -11.23 -12.32
CA PRO A 56 0.53 -10.93 -11.15
C PRO A 56 1.83 -11.76 -11.14
N PRO A 57 2.91 -11.22 -10.54
CA PRO A 57 4.15 -11.98 -10.39
C PRO A 57 3.94 -13.28 -9.59
N PRO A 58 4.61 -14.40 -9.97
CA PRO A 58 4.47 -15.68 -9.27
C PRO A 58 4.75 -15.58 -7.76
N LEU A 59 5.72 -14.77 -7.36
CA LEU A 59 6.05 -14.56 -5.95
C LEU A 59 4.88 -13.95 -5.14
N LEU A 60 4.14 -13.01 -5.71
CA LEU A 60 2.97 -12.44 -5.04
C LEU A 60 1.84 -13.47 -4.94
N ILE A 61 1.63 -14.27 -5.99
CA ILE A 61 0.66 -15.36 -5.97
C ILE A 61 0.99 -16.35 -4.85
N ASP A 62 2.25 -16.78 -4.75
CA ASP A 62 2.73 -17.67 -3.71
C ASP A 62 2.50 -17.10 -2.28
N PHE A 63 2.76 -15.82 -2.07
CA PHE A 63 2.44 -15.16 -0.79
C PHE A 63 0.93 -15.18 -0.49
N VAL A 64 0.09 -14.91 -1.47
CA VAL A 64 -1.37 -14.92 -1.29
C VAL A 64 -1.89 -16.34 -1.04
N GLU A 65 -1.38 -17.35 -1.74
CA GLU A 65 -1.82 -18.73 -1.54
C GLU A 65 -1.51 -19.26 -0.13
N ARG A 66 -0.40 -18.79 0.48
CA ARG A 66 0.02 -19.20 1.83
C ARG A 66 -0.50 -18.31 2.95
N CYS A 67 -0.97 -17.09 2.65
CA CYS A 67 -1.41 -16.18 3.70
C CYS A 67 -2.71 -16.66 4.37
N GLY A 68 -2.83 -16.41 5.67
CA GLY A 68 -4.07 -16.60 6.40
C GLY A 68 -5.04 -15.43 6.21
N VAL A 69 -4.51 -14.23 6.00
CA VAL A 69 -5.29 -12.98 5.90
C VAL A 69 -4.89 -12.21 4.63
N LEU A 70 -5.89 -11.89 3.80
CA LEU A 70 -5.75 -11.02 2.62
C LEU A 70 -6.56 -9.75 2.84
N VAL A 71 -5.91 -8.60 2.68
CA VAL A 71 -6.52 -7.27 2.87
C VAL A 71 -6.30 -6.43 1.62
N ALA A 72 -7.26 -5.61 1.24
CA ALA A 72 -7.14 -4.67 0.13
C ALA A 72 -7.53 -3.26 0.55
N SER A 73 -6.92 -2.25 -0.05
CA SER A 73 -7.45 -0.88 -0.03
C SER A 73 -8.84 -0.84 -0.70
N THR A 74 -9.68 0.08 -0.29
CA THR A 74 -11.02 0.29 -0.86
C THR A 74 -11.04 0.89 -2.28
N ARG A 75 -9.88 1.34 -2.80
CA ARG A 75 -9.80 1.86 -4.18
C ARG A 75 -9.97 0.73 -5.20
N LEU A 76 -10.81 0.95 -6.21
CA LEU A 76 -11.22 -0.08 -7.18
C LEU A 76 -10.03 -0.86 -7.75
N ARG A 77 -8.96 -0.19 -8.19
CA ARG A 77 -7.74 -0.83 -8.69
C ARG A 77 -7.06 -1.78 -7.70
N ALA A 78 -7.17 -1.51 -6.39
CA ALA A 78 -6.62 -2.40 -5.36
C ALA A 78 -7.56 -3.57 -5.08
N VAL A 79 -8.87 -3.33 -5.08
CA VAL A 79 -9.90 -4.37 -4.95
C VAL A 79 -9.81 -5.37 -6.11
N GLU A 80 -9.77 -4.88 -7.35
CA GLU A 80 -9.63 -5.73 -8.55
C GLU A 80 -8.29 -6.47 -8.57
N SER A 81 -7.18 -5.81 -8.11
CA SER A 81 -5.91 -6.51 -7.93
C SER A 81 -6.01 -7.65 -6.92
N ALA A 82 -6.72 -7.43 -5.80
CA ALA A 82 -6.95 -8.48 -4.81
C ALA A 82 -7.81 -9.61 -5.37
N GLN A 83 -8.85 -9.32 -6.15
CA GLN A 83 -9.68 -10.32 -6.83
C GLN A 83 -8.85 -11.22 -7.75
N VAL A 84 -7.94 -10.62 -8.55
CA VAL A 84 -7.06 -11.36 -9.46
C VAL A 84 -6.15 -12.33 -8.72
N VAL A 85 -5.50 -11.89 -7.61
CA VAL A 85 -4.57 -12.75 -6.86
C VAL A 85 -5.29 -13.73 -5.93
N ALA A 86 -6.49 -13.38 -5.45
CA ALA A 86 -7.26 -14.18 -4.51
C ALA A 86 -7.84 -15.46 -5.14
N LYS A 87 -8.03 -15.51 -6.46
CA LYS A 87 -8.59 -16.68 -7.16
C LYS A 87 -9.88 -17.21 -6.51
N GLY A 88 -10.77 -16.33 -6.09
CA GLY A 88 -12.03 -16.66 -5.44
C GLY A 88 -11.99 -16.78 -3.90
N ARG A 89 -10.83 -16.62 -3.26
CA ARG A 89 -10.76 -16.48 -1.79
C ARG A 89 -11.35 -15.15 -1.36
N SER A 90 -11.92 -15.12 -0.16
CA SER A 90 -12.37 -13.87 0.46
C SER A 90 -11.19 -13.00 0.91
N PHE A 91 -11.41 -11.68 0.90
CA PHE A 91 -10.49 -10.70 1.45
C PHE A 91 -11.26 -9.56 2.11
N THR A 92 -10.60 -8.85 3.04
CA THR A 92 -11.18 -7.70 3.74
C THR A 92 -10.77 -6.41 3.05
N GLN A 93 -11.69 -5.48 2.91
CA GLN A 93 -11.39 -4.12 2.44
C GLN A 93 -11.14 -3.20 3.65
N GLU A 94 -10.07 -2.38 3.56
CA GLU A 94 -9.62 -1.52 4.65
C GLU A 94 -9.43 -0.08 4.17
N PRO A 95 -10.28 0.86 4.64
CA PRO A 95 -10.20 2.27 4.25
C PRO A 95 -8.90 2.97 4.64
N LEU A 96 -8.24 2.55 5.72
CA LEU A 96 -6.95 3.11 6.13
C LEU A 96 -5.86 2.97 5.07
N LEU A 97 -6.02 2.03 4.13
CA LEU A 97 -5.02 1.68 3.14
C LEU A 97 -5.09 2.51 1.84
N ILE A 98 -5.96 3.53 1.74
CA ILE A 98 -6.04 4.39 0.56
C ILE A 98 -4.74 5.18 0.34
N GLU A 99 -4.47 5.56 -0.91
CA GLU A 99 -3.27 6.35 -1.23
C GLU A 99 -3.31 7.74 -0.57
N ALA A 100 -2.15 8.26 -0.19
CA ALA A 100 -2.05 9.64 0.26
C ALA A 100 -2.31 10.60 -0.91
N PRO A 101 -3.05 11.69 -0.71
CA PRO A 101 -3.30 12.66 -1.76
C PRO A 101 -2.01 13.35 -2.19
N LEU A 102 -1.91 13.68 -3.47
CA LEU A 102 -0.71 14.25 -4.05
C LEU A 102 -1.07 15.43 -4.97
N PRO A 103 -1.59 16.53 -4.41
CA PRO A 103 -1.97 17.69 -5.21
C PRO A 103 -0.74 18.32 -5.90
N PRO A 104 -0.86 18.69 -7.18
CA PRO A 104 0.24 19.33 -7.89
C PRO A 104 0.50 20.72 -7.35
N PRO A 105 1.76 21.22 -7.39
CA PRO A 105 2.04 22.61 -7.13
C PRO A 105 1.35 23.52 -8.17
N ASN A 106 1.02 24.76 -7.77
CA ASN A 106 0.35 25.74 -8.64
C ASN A 106 1.35 26.36 -9.63
N TRP A 107 1.73 25.59 -10.64
CA TRP A 107 2.62 26.06 -11.69
C TRP A 107 1.85 26.65 -12.87
N PRO A 108 2.48 27.56 -13.65
CA PRO A 108 1.85 28.19 -14.80
C PRO A 108 1.33 27.18 -15.83
N SER A 109 0.27 27.53 -16.55
CA SER A 109 -0.39 26.65 -17.53
C SER A 109 0.45 26.24 -18.73
N TRP A 110 1.55 26.95 -18.99
CA TRP A 110 2.50 26.54 -20.04
C TRP A 110 3.38 25.35 -19.62
N VAL A 111 3.46 25.02 -18.33
CA VAL A 111 4.19 23.84 -17.83
C VAL A 111 3.33 22.61 -18.04
N ARG A 112 3.76 21.74 -18.96
CA ARG A 112 3.08 20.46 -19.28
C ARG A 112 4.00 19.29 -19.07
N MET A 113 3.60 18.34 -18.24
CA MET A 113 4.40 17.16 -17.89
C MET A 113 3.56 15.89 -17.91
N SER A 114 4.26 14.74 -17.94
CA SER A 114 3.60 13.45 -17.77
C SER A 114 3.05 13.28 -16.34
N PRO A 115 2.00 12.46 -16.14
CA PRO A 115 1.50 12.15 -14.80
C PRO A 115 2.55 11.58 -13.85
N LYS A 116 3.57 10.91 -14.37
CA LYS A 116 4.70 10.41 -13.56
C LYS A 116 5.54 11.54 -12.97
N LEU A 117 5.85 12.55 -13.77
CA LEU A 117 6.60 13.73 -13.31
C LEU A 117 5.76 14.60 -12.38
N TRP A 118 4.48 14.82 -12.68
CA TRP A 118 3.57 15.49 -11.76
C TRP A 118 3.52 14.79 -10.41
N GLY A 119 3.36 13.46 -10.39
CA GLY A 119 3.36 12.68 -9.16
C GLY A 119 4.68 12.76 -8.38
N PHE A 120 5.83 12.91 -9.06
CA PHE A 120 7.12 13.15 -8.42
C PHE A 120 7.15 14.54 -7.73
N PHE A 121 6.81 15.61 -8.46
CA PHE A 121 6.80 16.96 -7.91
C PHE A 121 5.74 17.14 -6.82
N SER A 122 4.54 16.59 -7.00
CA SER A 122 3.51 16.60 -5.95
C SER A 122 4.02 15.98 -4.65
N ARG A 123 4.70 14.81 -4.71
CA ARG A 123 5.31 14.18 -3.54
C ARG A 123 6.40 15.03 -2.92
N PHE A 124 7.26 15.63 -3.75
CA PHE A 124 8.31 16.51 -3.29
C PHE A 124 7.74 17.72 -2.52
N PHE A 125 6.79 18.43 -3.12
CA PHE A 125 6.16 19.60 -2.48
C PHE A 125 5.34 19.22 -1.25
N TRP A 126 4.61 18.11 -1.30
CA TRP A 126 3.87 17.58 -0.16
C TRP A 126 4.82 17.20 1.00
N TRP A 127 5.94 16.57 0.68
CA TRP A 127 6.89 16.08 1.69
C TRP A 127 7.70 17.19 2.35
N PHE A 128 8.20 18.13 1.57
CA PHE A 128 9.13 19.16 2.06
C PHE A 128 8.46 20.49 2.42
N PHE A 129 7.36 20.83 1.76
CA PHE A 129 6.68 22.12 1.92
C PHE A 129 5.25 21.99 2.46
N ASN A 130 4.83 20.78 2.86
CA ASN A 130 3.48 20.50 3.37
C ASN A 130 2.35 21.00 2.44
N HIS A 131 2.58 20.92 1.13
CA HIS A 131 1.64 21.35 0.11
C HIS A 131 0.52 20.33 -0.05
N HIS A 132 -0.65 20.54 0.57
CA HIS A 132 -1.73 19.56 0.64
C HIS A 132 -3.10 20.08 0.13
N HIS A 133 -3.23 21.34 -0.23
CA HIS A 133 -4.47 21.95 -0.75
C HIS A 133 -5.74 21.65 0.06
N GLY A 134 -5.64 21.60 1.38
CA GLY A 134 -6.76 21.26 2.26
C GLY A 134 -7.07 19.78 2.38
N GLU A 135 -6.37 18.91 1.65
CA GLU A 135 -6.43 17.46 1.78
C GLU A 135 -5.55 16.95 2.94
N GLU A 136 -5.40 15.64 3.07
CA GLU A 136 -4.55 15.02 4.08
C GLU A 136 -3.10 15.52 3.99
N ASN A 137 -2.59 16.09 5.06
CA ASN A 137 -1.20 16.52 5.13
C ASN A 137 -0.27 15.36 5.53
N ARG A 138 1.05 15.60 5.52
CA ARG A 138 2.06 14.58 5.83
C ARG A 138 1.88 13.98 7.23
N ALA A 139 1.63 14.80 8.26
CA ALA A 139 1.51 14.32 9.63
C ALA A 139 0.27 13.41 9.79
N GLN A 140 -0.84 13.78 9.16
CA GLN A 140 -2.07 12.98 9.13
C GLN A 140 -1.85 11.65 8.40
N ALA A 141 -1.20 11.66 7.22
CA ALA A 141 -0.90 10.44 6.49
C ALA A 141 0.07 9.52 7.26
N GLU A 142 1.07 10.08 7.95
CA GLU A 142 1.97 9.30 8.81
C GLU A 142 1.22 8.71 10.03
N ALA A 143 0.27 9.44 10.62
CA ALA A 143 -0.59 8.94 11.70
C ALA A 143 -1.49 7.80 11.21
N ARG A 144 -2.17 7.97 10.07
CA ARG A 144 -2.99 6.92 9.43
C ARG A 144 -2.16 5.68 9.06
N ALA A 145 -0.95 5.87 8.57
CA ALA A 145 -0.04 4.75 8.28
C ALA A 145 0.43 4.03 9.55
N ALA A 146 0.55 4.76 10.68
CA ALA A 146 0.84 4.17 11.98
C ALA A 146 -0.32 3.30 12.46
N GLU A 147 -1.56 3.78 12.36
CA GLU A 147 -2.77 3.04 12.70
C GLU A 147 -2.93 1.79 11.80
N ALA A 148 -2.73 1.94 10.49
CA ALA A 148 -2.73 0.81 9.57
C ALA A 148 -1.66 -0.25 9.93
N ALA A 149 -0.45 0.20 10.32
CA ALA A 149 0.61 -0.73 10.75
C ALA A 149 0.25 -1.48 12.04
N ASP A 150 -0.41 -0.82 13.00
CA ASP A 150 -0.88 -1.47 14.24
C ASP A 150 -1.94 -2.53 13.93
N LYS A 151 -2.92 -2.21 13.11
CA LYS A 151 -3.96 -3.15 12.67
C LYS A 151 -3.39 -4.35 11.93
N LEU A 152 -2.43 -4.15 11.03
CA LEU A 152 -1.76 -5.24 10.33
C LEU A 152 -0.91 -6.12 11.28
N ALA A 153 -0.25 -5.51 12.26
CA ALA A 153 0.52 -6.21 13.27
C ALA A 153 -0.39 -7.05 14.19
N GLU A 154 -1.58 -6.55 14.53
CA GLU A 154 -2.59 -7.28 15.28
C GLU A 154 -3.09 -8.52 14.49
N LEU A 155 -3.40 -8.37 13.20
CA LEU A 155 -3.78 -9.48 12.33
C LEU A 155 -2.69 -10.55 12.26
N ALA A 156 -1.41 -10.13 12.22
CA ALA A 156 -0.27 -11.05 12.18
C ALA A 156 0.04 -11.68 13.56
N ALA A 157 -0.46 -11.15 14.66
CA ALA A 157 -0.15 -11.61 16.01
C ALA A 157 -0.58 -13.07 16.28
N SER A 158 -1.58 -13.57 15.54
CA SER A 158 -2.03 -14.96 15.60
C SER A 158 -1.05 -15.97 14.97
N GLY A 159 0.05 -15.52 14.38
CA GLY A 159 0.99 -16.34 13.60
C GLY A 159 0.62 -16.49 12.12
N GLN A 160 -0.48 -15.89 11.67
CA GLN A 160 -0.91 -15.92 10.28
C GLN A 160 -0.18 -14.88 9.44
N ASP A 161 0.28 -15.27 8.25
CA ASP A 161 0.81 -14.32 7.27
C ASP A 161 -0.31 -13.42 6.73
N VAL A 162 -0.01 -12.12 6.64
CA VAL A 162 -0.91 -11.08 6.13
C VAL A 162 -0.39 -10.54 4.81
N VAL A 163 -1.21 -10.54 3.76
CA VAL A 163 -0.91 -9.90 2.48
C VAL A 163 -1.85 -8.74 2.25
N VAL A 164 -1.30 -7.63 1.81
CA VAL A 164 -2.03 -6.35 1.61
C VAL A 164 -1.89 -5.89 0.17
N LEU A 165 -2.98 -5.66 -0.53
CA LEU A 165 -3.03 -5.00 -1.84
C LEU A 165 -3.38 -3.53 -1.65
N ALA A 166 -2.41 -2.63 -1.78
CA ALA A 166 -2.61 -1.20 -1.56
C ALA A 166 -1.79 -0.35 -2.56
N HIS A 167 -1.23 0.78 -2.13
CA HIS A 167 -0.69 1.80 -3.01
C HIS A 167 0.80 2.02 -2.78
N GLY A 168 1.49 2.44 -3.85
CA GLY A 168 2.95 2.46 -3.84
C GLY A 168 3.57 3.38 -2.80
N PHE A 169 3.07 4.60 -2.65
CA PHE A 169 3.61 5.56 -1.69
C PHE A 169 3.12 5.29 -0.27
N PHE A 170 1.84 4.98 -0.11
CA PHE A 170 1.30 4.69 1.22
C PHE A 170 1.93 3.43 1.83
N ASN A 171 2.24 2.41 1.03
CA ASN A 171 3.01 1.24 1.46
C ASN A 171 4.41 1.60 2.00
N VAL A 172 5.02 2.69 1.53
CA VAL A 172 6.28 3.19 2.11
C VAL A 172 6.06 3.75 3.51
N LEU A 173 4.98 4.51 3.73
CA LEU A 173 4.63 5.06 5.03
C LEU A 173 4.31 3.94 6.03
N ILE A 174 3.47 2.98 5.65
CA ILE A 174 3.18 1.78 6.48
C ILE A 174 4.48 1.03 6.79
N GLY A 175 5.34 0.78 5.81
CA GLY A 175 6.60 0.09 6.03
C GLY A 175 7.56 0.84 6.96
N ARG A 176 7.54 2.18 6.97
CA ARG A 176 8.27 3.00 7.96
C ARG A 176 7.67 2.83 9.36
N ALA A 177 6.34 2.82 9.47
CA ALA A 177 5.65 2.63 10.73
C ALA A 177 5.89 1.23 11.32
N LEU A 178 5.87 0.18 10.49
CA LEU A 178 6.23 -1.19 10.89
C LEU A 178 7.67 -1.27 11.41
N ARG A 179 8.64 -0.65 10.72
CA ARG A 179 10.04 -0.64 11.20
C ARG A 179 10.21 0.06 12.54
N LYS A 180 9.49 1.15 12.79
CA LYS A 180 9.47 1.82 14.11
C LYS A 180 8.92 0.91 15.22
N ARG A 181 8.16 -0.13 14.87
CA ARG A 181 7.57 -1.15 15.76
C ARG A 181 8.40 -2.44 15.85
N GLY A 182 9.64 -2.41 15.35
CA GLY A 182 10.58 -3.54 15.42
C GLY A 182 10.44 -4.57 14.29
N TRP A 183 9.61 -4.31 13.27
CA TRP A 183 9.55 -5.17 12.09
C TRP A 183 10.75 -4.94 11.18
N ARG A 184 11.34 -6.02 10.67
CA ARG A 184 12.47 -5.97 9.72
C ARG A 184 11.93 -6.22 8.31
N MET A 185 12.36 -5.39 7.36
CA MET A 185 12.05 -5.61 5.95
C MET A 185 13.00 -6.66 5.38
N THR A 186 12.47 -7.81 4.97
CA THR A 186 13.22 -8.97 4.45
C THR A 186 13.19 -9.05 2.92
N LEU A 187 12.21 -8.40 2.27
CA LEU A 187 12.12 -8.31 0.81
C LEU A 187 11.70 -6.91 0.37
N ARG A 188 12.30 -6.43 -0.75
CA ARG A 188 11.93 -5.17 -1.40
C ARG A 188 12.12 -5.28 -2.92
N GLU A 189 11.03 -5.31 -3.68
CA GLU A 189 11.06 -5.35 -5.15
C GLU A 189 11.00 -3.97 -5.83
N GLY A 190 11.00 -2.88 -5.07
CA GLY A 190 11.00 -1.52 -5.62
C GLY A 190 9.62 -0.86 -5.65
N TYR A 191 9.27 -0.21 -6.80
CA TYR A 191 8.09 0.66 -6.91
C TYR A 191 7.20 0.35 -8.12
N LYS A 192 7.46 -0.71 -8.86
CA LYS A 192 6.64 -1.12 -10.00
C LYS A 192 5.25 -1.59 -9.55
N TYR A 193 4.30 -1.64 -10.46
CA TYR A 193 3.02 -2.32 -10.21
C TYR A 193 3.27 -3.77 -9.77
N TRP A 194 2.44 -4.29 -8.91
CA TRP A 194 2.55 -5.61 -8.30
C TRP A 194 3.78 -5.84 -7.40
N SER A 195 4.69 -4.85 -7.27
CA SER A 195 5.88 -5.01 -6.42
C SER A 195 5.52 -5.16 -4.94
N THR A 196 6.30 -5.98 -4.24
CA THR A 196 6.07 -6.34 -2.83
C THR A 196 7.17 -5.81 -1.91
N ARG A 197 6.80 -5.64 -0.64
CA ARG A 197 7.69 -5.44 0.51
C ARG A 197 7.24 -6.35 1.63
N ARG A 198 8.11 -7.25 2.07
CA ARG A 198 7.82 -8.21 3.15
C ARG A 198 8.50 -7.79 4.43
N PHE A 199 7.79 -7.93 5.52
CA PHE A 199 8.23 -7.58 6.87
C PHE A 199 8.05 -8.78 7.80
N GLU A 200 9.03 -8.99 8.66
CA GLU A 200 9.05 -10.04 9.68
C GLU A 200 9.40 -9.42 11.02
N ARG A 201 8.86 -9.98 12.09
CA ARG A 201 9.21 -9.60 13.44
C ARG A 201 10.12 -10.69 14.01
N PRO A 202 11.37 -10.34 14.45
CA PRO A 202 12.31 -11.31 15.02
C PRO A 202 11.84 -11.89 16.34
#